data_92e8e095fc843d668fb4a6d2474c4de2
#
_entry.id   92e8e095fc843d668fb4a6d2474c4de2
#
_cell.length_a   1.000
_cell.length_b   1.000
_cell.length_c   1.000
_cell.angle_alpha   90.00
_cell.angle_beta   90.00
_cell.angle_gamma   90.00
#
_symmetry.space_group_name_H-M   'P 1'
#
loop_
_entity.id
_entity.type
_entity.pdbx_description
1 polymer ?
#
loop_
_entity_poly.entity_id
_entity_poly.type
_entity_poly.pdbx_seq_one_letter_code
_entity_poly.pdbx_strand_id
1 'polypeptide(L)'
;MPIDETTVLFFDSSCLIAAAGSPTGGSSLLLAICARGFLRGTVSRAVLAEAEGNILSNLPPQALSRYRQEILSIPLTVAPIPSPAEREAAAPVTGEKDAHVLASALYVGADYLITLDKRLADRITQEEERSLPALSPGVFITEHLPTHPAYRSIRSE
;
A
#
# COMPACT_ATOMS: atom_id res chain seq x y z
N MET A 1 -10.63 -6.27 14.05
CA MET A 1 -11.47 -5.06 14.02
C MET A 1 -12.11 -4.88 12.65
N PRO A 2 -13.39 -4.55 12.60
CA PRO A 2 -14.02 -4.21 11.32
C PRO A 2 -13.39 -2.97 10.71
N ILE A 3 -13.36 -2.93 9.39
CA ILE A 3 -12.91 -1.77 8.64
C ILE A 3 -14.10 -0.94 8.18
N ASP A 4 -13.85 0.30 7.77
CA ASP A 4 -14.87 1.19 7.21
C ASP A 4 -14.22 2.20 6.25
N GLU A 5 -14.96 3.20 5.82
CA GLU A 5 -14.49 4.20 4.87
C GLU A 5 -13.39 5.12 5.43
N THR A 6 -13.14 5.07 6.74
CA THR A 6 -12.05 5.84 7.36
C THR A 6 -10.77 5.02 7.52
N THR A 7 -10.81 3.74 7.22
CA THR A 7 -9.64 2.86 7.33
C THR A 7 -8.54 3.30 6.38
N VAL A 8 -7.34 3.51 6.93
CA VAL A 8 -6.19 4.02 6.19
C VAL A 8 -5.26 2.87 5.81
N LEU A 9 -5.03 2.72 4.51
CA LEU A 9 -4.06 1.76 3.97
C LEU A 9 -2.83 2.52 3.48
N PHE A 10 -1.65 2.03 3.81
CA PHE A 10 -0.41 2.51 3.20
C PHE A 10 0.10 1.46 2.22
N PHE A 11 0.30 1.86 0.97
CA PHE A 11 0.75 0.95 -0.08
C PHE A 11 2.26 1.03 -0.28
N ASP A 12 2.93 -0.12 -0.22
CA ASP A 12 4.31 -0.29 -0.64
C ASP A 12 4.41 -0.27 -2.18
N SER A 13 5.58 0.03 -2.70
CA SER A 13 5.82 0.10 -4.15
C SER A 13 5.48 -1.21 -4.87
N SER A 14 5.68 -2.35 -4.21
CA SER A 14 5.34 -3.66 -4.79
C SER A 14 3.89 -3.74 -5.27
N CYS A 15 2.97 -3.11 -4.53
CA CYS A 15 1.55 -3.10 -4.88
C CYS A 15 1.28 -2.23 -6.10
N LEU A 16 1.94 -1.06 -6.20
CA LEU A 16 1.79 -0.17 -7.33
C LEU A 16 2.35 -0.81 -8.61
N ILE A 17 3.50 -1.48 -8.49
CA ILE A 17 4.12 -2.19 -9.59
C ILE A 17 3.20 -3.31 -10.09
N ALA A 18 2.66 -4.11 -9.17
CA ALA A 18 1.73 -5.19 -9.51
C ALA A 18 0.46 -4.66 -10.17
N ALA A 19 -0.08 -3.54 -9.68
CA ALA A 19 -1.26 -2.92 -10.26
C ALA A 19 -1.00 -2.44 -11.68
N ALA A 20 0.17 -1.86 -11.94
CA ALA A 20 0.55 -1.42 -13.28
C ALA A 20 0.66 -2.59 -14.25
N GLY A 21 1.16 -3.74 -13.78
CA GLY A 21 1.35 -4.93 -14.60
C GLY A 21 0.11 -5.79 -14.76
N SER A 22 -0.87 -5.68 -13.85
CA SER A 22 -2.05 -6.55 -13.85
C SER A 22 -3.32 -5.78 -13.49
N PRO A 23 -4.11 -5.37 -14.47
CA PRO A 23 -5.35 -4.61 -14.22
C PRO A 23 -6.42 -5.39 -13.46
N THR A 24 -6.32 -6.72 -13.42
CA THR A 24 -7.31 -7.59 -12.77
C THR A 24 -6.82 -8.22 -11.48
N GLY A 25 -5.59 -7.90 -11.05
CA GLY A 25 -5.03 -8.47 -9.81
C GLY A 25 -5.56 -7.81 -8.54
N GLY A 26 -5.18 -8.38 -7.40
CA GLY A 26 -5.62 -7.90 -6.09
C GLY A 26 -5.18 -6.48 -5.78
N SER A 27 -3.97 -6.10 -6.19
CA SER A 27 -3.49 -4.73 -5.99
C SER A 27 -4.35 -3.72 -6.75
N SER A 28 -4.68 -4.01 -8.02
CA SER A 28 -5.54 -3.15 -8.82
C SER A 28 -6.94 -3.05 -8.23
N LEU A 29 -7.49 -4.16 -7.76
CA LEU A 29 -8.80 -4.18 -7.12
C LEU A 29 -8.80 -3.31 -5.87
N LEU A 30 -7.82 -3.45 -5.02
CA LEU A 30 -7.76 -2.69 -3.76
C LEU A 30 -7.60 -1.20 -4.01
N LEU A 31 -6.76 -0.81 -4.98
CA LEU A 31 -6.61 0.58 -5.38
C LEU A 31 -7.91 1.15 -5.96
N ALA A 32 -8.64 0.34 -6.75
CA ALA A 32 -9.94 0.76 -7.30
C ALA A 32 -10.97 0.99 -6.19
N ILE A 33 -10.94 0.18 -5.13
CA ILE A 33 -11.82 0.37 -3.96
C ILE A 33 -11.48 1.70 -3.27
N CYS A 34 -10.21 2.03 -3.14
CA CYS A 34 -9.78 3.33 -2.64
C CYS A 34 -10.28 4.48 -3.53
N ALA A 35 -10.19 4.30 -4.85
CA ALA A 35 -10.65 5.31 -5.81
C ALA A 35 -12.15 5.57 -5.68
N ARG A 36 -12.93 4.56 -5.29
CA ARG A 36 -14.37 4.67 -5.08
C ARG A 36 -14.73 5.27 -3.70
N GLY A 37 -13.74 5.54 -2.86
CA GLY A 37 -13.96 6.19 -1.57
C GLY A 37 -14.31 5.26 -0.42
N PHE A 38 -14.24 3.95 -0.60
CA PHE A 38 -14.56 2.99 0.47
C PHE A 38 -13.43 2.78 1.46
N LEU A 39 -12.21 3.17 1.09
CA LEU A 39 -11.01 3.10 1.93
C LEU A 39 -10.15 4.33 1.64
N ARG A 40 -9.27 4.66 2.55
CA ARG A 40 -8.31 5.77 2.36
C ARG A 40 -6.95 5.20 1.99
N GLY A 41 -6.54 5.41 0.75
CA GLY A 41 -5.23 4.98 0.28
C GLY A 41 -4.17 6.04 0.52
N THR A 42 -3.01 5.62 1.00
CA THR A 42 -1.86 6.50 1.21
C THR A 42 -0.60 5.88 0.61
N VAL A 43 0.29 6.73 0.16
CA VAL A 43 1.61 6.37 -0.37
C VAL A 43 2.61 7.42 0.10
N SER A 44 3.87 7.27 -0.27
CA SER A 44 4.89 8.31 -0.08
C SER A 44 5.52 8.66 -1.43
N ARG A 45 6.19 9.79 -1.49
CA ARG A 45 6.94 10.16 -2.70
C ARG A 45 8.00 9.13 -3.06
N ALA A 46 8.68 8.60 -2.04
CA ALA A 46 9.70 7.57 -2.26
C ALA A 46 9.10 6.30 -2.86
N VAL A 47 7.93 5.88 -2.35
CA VAL A 47 7.21 4.72 -2.89
C VAL A 47 6.80 4.97 -4.35
N LEU A 48 6.27 6.15 -4.66
CA LEU A 48 5.88 6.49 -6.02
C LEU A 48 7.07 6.48 -6.98
N ALA A 49 8.19 7.07 -6.58
CA ALA A 49 9.40 7.10 -7.40
C ALA A 49 10.00 5.71 -7.61
N GLU A 50 10.04 4.90 -6.57
CA GLU A 50 10.52 3.52 -6.65
C GLU A 50 9.65 2.69 -7.59
N ALA A 51 8.33 2.82 -7.49
CA ALA A 51 7.40 2.13 -8.37
C ALA A 51 7.61 2.54 -9.82
N GLU A 52 7.68 3.83 -10.11
CA GLU A 52 7.87 4.30 -11.48
C GLU A 52 9.18 3.80 -12.08
N GLY A 53 10.27 3.89 -11.32
CA GLY A 53 11.57 3.42 -11.78
C GLY A 53 11.58 1.92 -12.08
N ASN A 54 10.96 1.12 -11.24
CA ASN A 54 10.89 -0.32 -11.44
C ASN A 54 10.00 -0.68 -12.64
N ILE A 55 8.87 -0.01 -12.79
CA ILE A 55 7.96 -0.23 -13.93
C ILE A 55 8.68 0.11 -15.24
N LEU A 56 9.35 1.26 -15.27
CA LEU A 56 10.09 1.69 -16.46
C LEU A 56 11.15 0.68 -16.86
N SER A 57 11.89 0.13 -15.89
CA SER A 57 13.03 -0.75 -16.16
C SER A 57 12.64 -2.19 -16.45
N ASN A 58 11.53 -2.69 -15.90
CA ASN A 58 11.23 -4.11 -15.85
C ASN A 58 9.92 -4.54 -16.49
N LEU A 59 9.01 -3.62 -16.81
CA LEU A 59 7.71 -3.94 -17.36
C LEU A 59 7.55 -3.40 -18.79
N PRO A 60 6.58 -3.94 -19.56
CA PRO A 60 6.29 -3.41 -20.89
C PRO A 60 5.84 -1.94 -20.84
N PRO A 61 6.00 -1.19 -21.94
CA PRO A 61 5.60 0.23 -21.99
C PRO A 61 4.14 0.51 -21.60
N GLN A 62 3.24 -0.44 -21.86
CA GLN A 62 1.83 -0.32 -21.48
C GLN A 62 1.64 -0.21 -19.97
N ALA A 63 2.50 -0.87 -19.18
CA ALA A 63 2.43 -0.80 -17.72
C ALA A 63 2.76 0.61 -17.22
N LEU A 64 3.77 1.26 -17.79
CA LEU A 64 4.12 2.62 -17.40
C LEU A 64 3.00 3.60 -17.77
N SER A 65 2.41 3.42 -18.95
CA SER A 65 1.28 4.24 -19.38
C SER A 65 0.10 4.08 -18.43
N ARG A 66 -0.24 2.86 -18.02
CA ARG A 66 -1.29 2.60 -17.04
C ARG A 66 -0.98 3.23 -15.71
N TYR A 67 0.25 3.11 -15.23
CA TYR A 67 0.67 3.70 -13.96
C TYR A 67 0.43 5.21 -13.97
N ARG A 68 0.87 5.89 -15.02
CA ARG A 68 0.74 7.34 -15.14
C ARG A 68 -0.70 7.81 -15.36
N GLN A 69 -1.49 7.08 -16.13
CA GLN A 69 -2.84 7.50 -16.50
C GLN A 69 -3.91 7.02 -15.52
N GLU A 70 -3.78 5.82 -14.97
CA GLU A 70 -4.81 5.24 -14.12
C GLU A 70 -4.43 5.26 -12.64
N ILE A 71 -3.24 4.80 -12.29
CA ILE A 71 -2.86 4.67 -10.88
C ILE A 71 -2.60 6.03 -10.25
N LEU A 72 -1.85 6.90 -10.92
CA LEU A 72 -1.58 8.25 -10.40
C LEU A 72 -2.80 9.16 -10.39
N SER A 73 -3.90 8.77 -11.06
CA SER A 73 -5.16 9.53 -11.00
C SER A 73 -6.00 9.18 -9.78
N ILE A 74 -5.69 8.11 -9.07
CA ILE A 74 -6.39 7.73 -7.85
C ILE A 74 -6.08 8.78 -6.76
N PRO A 75 -7.10 9.23 -6.00
CA PRO A 75 -6.88 10.26 -4.97
C PRO A 75 -6.18 9.67 -3.73
N LEU A 76 -4.91 9.33 -3.89
CA LEU A 76 -4.08 8.84 -2.80
C LEU A 76 -3.48 10.00 -2.01
N THR A 77 -3.47 9.88 -0.69
CA THR A 77 -2.75 10.84 0.15
C THR A 77 -1.27 10.52 0.05
N VAL A 78 -0.45 11.56 -0.17
CA VAL A 78 1.00 11.39 -0.27
C VAL A 78 1.65 11.83 1.04
N ALA A 79 2.25 10.89 1.76
CA ALA A 79 2.94 11.15 3.01
C ALA A 79 4.20 11.99 2.76
N PRO A 80 4.56 12.90 3.70
CA PRO A 80 5.81 13.63 3.59
C PRO A 80 7.01 12.70 3.70
N ILE A 81 8.18 13.19 3.29
CA ILE A 81 9.42 12.44 3.41
C ILE A 81 9.72 12.25 4.91
N PRO A 82 9.95 10.99 5.36
CA PRO A 82 10.26 10.78 6.78
C PRO A 82 11.59 11.42 7.15
N SER A 83 11.68 11.88 8.40
CA SER A 83 12.92 12.44 8.92
C SER A 83 13.98 11.34 9.06
N PRO A 84 15.28 11.71 9.13
CA PRO A 84 16.32 10.74 9.44
C PRO A 84 16.07 9.98 10.73
N ALA A 85 15.58 10.63 11.77
CA ALA A 85 15.26 10.00 13.05
C ALA A 85 14.15 8.95 12.91
N GLU A 86 13.11 9.26 12.14
CA GLU A 86 12.02 8.32 11.89
C GLU A 86 12.51 7.10 11.11
N ARG A 87 13.39 7.29 10.12
CA ARG A 87 13.99 6.19 9.38
C ARG A 87 14.91 5.33 10.25
N GLU A 88 15.71 5.97 11.08
CA GLU A 88 16.58 5.27 12.03
C GLU A 88 15.79 4.40 13.01
N ALA A 89 14.65 4.90 13.46
CA ALA A 89 13.77 4.15 14.36
C ALA A 89 13.14 2.94 13.67
N ALA A 90 12.85 3.02 12.38
CA ALA A 90 12.25 1.93 11.61
C ALA A 90 13.27 0.90 11.11
N ALA A 91 14.51 1.30 10.88
CA ALA A 91 15.54 0.46 10.27
C ALA A 91 15.80 -0.87 11.01
N PRO A 92 15.80 -0.93 12.36
CA PRO A 92 15.97 -2.23 13.04
C PRO A 92 14.88 -3.25 12.71
N VAL A 93 13.70 -2.81 12.35
CA VAL A 93 12.59 -3.69 12.00
C VAL A 93 12.67 -4.16 10.55
N THR A 94 12.89 -3.21 9.62
CA THR A 94 12.76 -3.46 8.18
C THR A 94 14.10 -3.64 7.46
N GLY A 95 15.20 -3.19 8.04
CA GLY A 95 16.43 -2.92 7.33
C GLY A 95 16.40 -1.50 6.76
N GLU A 96 17.59 -0.99 6.39
CA GLU A 96 17.71 0.41 5.95
C GLU A 96 16.95 0.72 4.67
N LYS A 97 16.92 -0.24 3.74
CA LYS A 97 16.29 -0.06 2.43
C LYS A 97 14.79 0.23 2.54
N ASP A 98 14.10 -0.47 3.43
CA ASP A 98 12.65 -0.38 3.59
C ASP A 98 12.21 0.47 4.79
N ALA A 99 13.18 1.08 5.49
CA ALA A 99 12.88 1.90 6.67
C ALA A 99 11.91 3.04 6.36
N HIS A 100 12.04 3.66 5.18
CA HIS A 100 11.16 4.75 4.77
C HIS A 100 9.69 4.30 4.64
N VAL A 101 9.47 3.05 4.24
CA VAL A 101 8.11 2.50 4.09
C VAL A 101 7.42 2.44 5.45
N LEU A 102 8.05 1.80 6.41
CA LEU A 102 7.49 1.69 7.76
C LEU A 102 7.35 3.07 8.42
N ALA A 103 8.37 3.92 8.30
CA ALA A 103 8.35 5.26 8.88
C ALA A 103 7.17 6.08 8.33
N SER A 104 6.96 6.05 7.01
CA SER A 104 5.85 6.78 6.39
C SER A 104 4.49 6.23 6.79
N ALA A 105 4.34 4.91 6.85
CA ALA A 105 3.09 4.27 7.27
C ALA A 105 2.73 4.64 8.71
N LEU A 106 3.72 4.65 9.61
CA LEU A 106 3.50 5.05 11.00
C LEU A 106 3.16 6.53 11.11
N TYR A 107 3.82 7.37 10.32
CA TYR A 107 3.59 8.81 10.35
C TYR A 107 2.15 9.17 9.98
N VAL A 108 1.59 8.54 8.96
CA VAL A 108 0.21 8.82 8.53
C VAL A 108 -0.84 8.11 9.38
N GLY A 109 -0.42 7.32 10.36
CA GLY A 109 -1.35 6.56 11.19
C GLY A 109 -2.09 5.48 10.41
N ALA A 110 -1.40 4.80 9.50
CA ALA A 110 -2.01 3.73 8.72
C ALA A 110 -2.53 2.62 9.63
N ASP A 111 -3.71 2.11 9.28
CA ASP A 111 -4.29 0.95 9.96
C ASP A 111 -3.69 -0.35 9.43
N TYR A 112 -3.28 -0.36 8.18
CA TYR A 112 -2.66 -1.51 7.52
C TYR A 112 -1.57 -1.05 6.57
N LEU A 113 -0.46 -1.79 6.55
CA LEU A 113 0.55 -1.67 5.49
C LEU A 113 0.31 -2.79 4.47
N ILE A 114 0.10 -2.43 3.23
CA ILE A 114 -0.19 -3.38 2.15
C ILE A 114 1.07 -3.57 1.32
N THR A 115 1.57 -4.79 1.28
CA THR A 115 2.79 -5.13 0.56
C THR A 115 2.73 -6.55 0.00
N LEU A 116 3.37 -6.75 -1.15
CA LEU A 116 3.57 -8.09 -1.72
C LEU A 116 4.90 -8.70 -1.28
N ASP A 117 5.73 -7.93 -0.57
CA ASP A 117 6.99 -8.41 -0.02
C ASP A 117 6.73 -9.15 1.30
N LYS A 118 6.69 -10.49 1.22
CA LYS A 118 6.40 -11.32 2.38
C LYS A 118 7.43 -11.16 3.50
N ARG A 119 8.70 -10.96 3.16
CA ARG A 119 9.75 -10.78 4.18
C ARG A 119 9.54 -9.48 4.95
N LEU A 120 9.19 -8.42 4.25
CA LEU A 120 8.88 -7.14 4.88
C LEU A 120 7.66 -7.28 5.78
N ALA A 121 6.59 -7.88 5.28
CA ALA A 121 5.37 -8.09 6.05
C ALA A 121 5.63 -8.89 7.32
N ASP A 122 6.40 -9.97 7.22
CA ASP A 122 6.73 -10.81 8.37
C ASP A 122 7.56 -10.06 9.41
N ARG A 123 8.54 -9.28 8.98
CA ARG A 123 9.38 -8.49 9.89
C ARG A 123 8.55 -7.47 10.68
N ILE A 124 7.64 -6.78 10.00
CA ILE A 124 6.81 -5.76 10.64
C ILE A 124 5.80 -6.42 11.58
N THR A 125 5.18 -7.51 11.16
CA THR A 125 4.17 -8.22 11.95
C THR A 125 4.76 -8.84 13.21
N GLN A 126 6.03 -9.27 13.18
CA GLN A 126 6.71 -9.84 14.34
C GLN A 126 7.12 -8.80 15.38
N GLU A 127 7.05 -7.52 15.05
CA GLU A 127 7.38 -6.44 15.98
C GLU A 127 6.21 -6.17 16.92
N GLU A 128 6.30 -6.69 18.15
CA GLU A 128 5.21 -6.64 19.13
C GLU A 128 4.87 -5.25 19.64
N GLU A 129 5.86 -4.33 19.64
CA GLU A 129 5.65 -2.96 20.13
C GLU A 129 4.87 -2.08 19.17
N ARG A 130 4.73 -2.52 17.93
CA ARG A 130 4.08 -1.75 16.88
C ARG A 130 2.87 -2.51 16.37
N SER A 131 1.71 -1.97 16.59
CA SER A 131 0.45 -2.62 16.20
C SER A 131 0.07 -2.34 14.74
N LEU A 132 1.04 -2.33 13.84
CA LEU A 132 0.77 -2.12 12.41
C LEU A 132 0.75 -3.47 11.68
N PRO A 133 -0.45 -3.98 11.34
CA PRO A 133 -0.53 -5.19 10.52
C PRO A 133 0.00 -4.91 9.11
N ALA A 134 0.89 -5.77 8.63
CA ALA A 134 1.44 -5.72 7.29
C ALA A 134 1.05 -6.99 6.56
N LEU A 135 0.34 -6.87 5.44
CA LEU A 135 -0.24 -8.01 4.74
C LEU A 135 -0.38 -7.74 3.24
N SER A 136 -0.60 -8.81 2.49
CA SER A 136 -0.78 -8.71 1.06
C SER A 136 -2.17 -8.17 0.69
N PRO A 137 -2.34 -7.62 -0.52
CA PRO A 137 -3.67 -7.25 -1.01
C PRO A 137 -4.66 -8.41 -0.96
N GLY A 138 -4.22 -9.62 -1.31
CA GLY A 138 -5.08 -10.80 -1.29
C GLY A 138 -5.58 -11.14 0.10
N VAL A 139 -4.71 -11.11 1.09
CA VAL A 139 -5.11 -11.36 2.49
C VAL A 139 -6.07 -10.28 2.96
N PHE A 140 -5.80 -9.01 2.68
CA PHE A 140 -6.69 -7.93 3.07
C PHE A 140 -8.08 -8.11 2.46
N ILE A 141 -8.16 -8.41 1.17
CA ILE A 141 -9.43 -8.59 0.46
C ILE A 141 -10.21 -9.79 1.03
N THR A 142 -9.51 -10.87 1.33
CA THR A 142 -10.16 -12.10 1.81
C THR A 142 -10.60 -12.01 3.27
N GLU A 143 -9.76 -11.44 4.13
CA GLU A 143 -9.99 -11.49 5.59
C GLU A 143 -10.61 -10.21 6.16
N HIS A 144 -10.33 -9.05 5.60
CA HIS A 144 -10.75 -7.78 6.18
C HIS A 144 -11.84 -7.07 5.41
N LEU A 145 -11.78 -7.11 4.09
CA LEU A 145 -12.76 -6.40 3.26
C LEU A 145 -14.21 -6.84 3.56
N PRO A 146 -14.50 -8.13 3.82
CA PRO A 146 -15.87 -8.54 4.14
C PRO A 146 -16.44 -7.93 5.43
N THR A 147 -15.60 -7.35 6.29
CA THR A 147 -16.06 -6.67 7.51
C THR A 147 -16.51 -5.24 7.27
N HIS A 148 -16.30 -4.71 6.05
CA HIS A 148 -16.70 -3.35 5.70
C HIS A 148 -18.24 -3.25 5.65
N PRO A 149 -18.85 -2.21 6.24
CA PRO A 149 -20.32 -2.08 6.24
C PRO A 149 -20.90 -1.96 4.83
N ALA A 150 -20.13 -1.48 3.85
CA ALA A 150 -20.56 -1.37 2.46
C ALA A 150 -20.10 -2.52 1.58
N TYR A 151 -19.72 -3.67 2.17
CA TYR A 151 -19.13 -4.78 1.41
C TYR A 151 -19.98 -5.22 0.23
N ARG A 152 -21.31 -5.26 0.37
CA ARG A 152 -22.19 -5.63 -0.74
C ARG A 152 -22.03 -4.68 -1.93
N SER A 153 -21.96 -3.39 -1.66
CA SER A 153 -21.75 -2.37 -2.70
C SER A 153 -20.38 -2.48 -3.32
N ILE A 154 -19.37 -2.76 -2.52
CA ILE A 154 -17.99 -2.90 -3.00
C ILE A 154 -17.87 -4.05 -3.99
N ARG A 155 -18.43 -5.20 -3.65
CA ARG A 155 -18.28 -6.39 -4.49
C ARG A 155 -19.25 -6.48 -5.67
N SER A 156 -20.27 -5.65 -5.71
CA SER A 156 -21.30 -5.73 -6.76
C SER A 156 -20.87 -5.09 -8.07
N GLU A 157 -19.70 -4.49 -8.14
CA GLU A 157 -19.10 -3.97 -9.36
C GLU A 157 -17.85 -4.81 -9.74
#